data_9cbc15631ee9cf1bd8c1f7e549e69b35
#
_entry.id   9cbc15631ee9cf1bd8c1f7e549e69b35
#
_cell.length_a   1.000
_cell.length_b   1.000
_cell.length_c   1.000
_cell.angle_alpha   90.00
_cell.angle_beta   90.00
_cell.angle_gamma   90.00
#
_symmetry.space_group_name_H-M   'P 1'
#
loop_
_entity.id
_entity.type
_entity.pdbx_description
1 polymer ?
#
loop_
_entity_poly.entity_id
_entity_poly.type
_entity_poly.pdbx_seq_one_letter_code
_entity_poly.pdbx_strand_id
1 'polypeptide(L)'
;MMSSIEDCVRDILIEDLFVEFEKDKILPTYSFRQDLGIDSLGFVELREQVEKRFSIVISDDDFTPENFATISSLTSLIDQHCIGLSKSL
;
A
#
# COMPACT_ATOMS: atom_id res chain seq x y z
N MET A 1 -15.22 9.10 -0.13
CA MET A 1 -15.12 8.91 0.04
C MET A 1 -14.42 8.18 0.44
N MET A 2 -14.32 7.82 0.70
CA MET A 2 -13.78 7.18 1.22
C MET A 2 -12.72 6.67 0.98
N SER A 3 -12.13 6.17 1.22
CA SER A 3 -11.03 5.55 1.28
C SER A 3 -10.49 5.22 0.04
N SER A 4 -10.31 6.14 -0.79
CA SER A 4 -9.77 5.83 -2.06
C SER A 4 -8.33 5.33 -1.98
N ILE A 5 -7.57 5.71 -0.95
CA ILE A 5 -6.22 5.18 -0.78
C ILE A 5 -6.28 3.68 -0.53
N GLU A 6 -7.14 3.23 0.37
CA GLU A 6 -7.27 1.79 0.63
C GLU A 6 -7.71 1.05 -0.61
N ASP A 7 -8.67 1.60 -1.36
CA ASP A 7 -9.15 0.95 -2.57
C ASP A 7 -8.05 0.87 -3.63
N CYS A 8 -7.25 1.91 -3.77
CA CYS A 8 -6.13 1.87 -4.69
C CYS A 8 -5.11 0.82 -4.30
N VAL A 9 -4.84 0.68 -3.00
CA VAL A 9 -3.93 -0.35 -2.53
C VAL A 9 -4.49 -1.73 -2.84
N ARG A 10 -5.80 -1.92 -2.64
CA ARG A 10 -6.43 -3.20 -2.99
C ARG A 10 -6.31 -3.49 -4.47
N ASP A 11 -6.50 -2.49 -5.31
CA ASP A 11 -6.35 -2.68 -6.76
C ASP A 11 -4.93 -3.08 -7.11
N ILE A 12 -3.94 -2.46 -6.48
CA ILE A 12 -2.54 -2.83 -6.72
C ILE A 12 -2.30 -4.28 -6.33
N LEU A 13 -2.81 -4.68 -5.18
CA LEU A 13 -2.61 -6.05 -4.71
C LEU A 13 -3.20 -7.07 -5.68
N ILE A 14 -4.35 -6.78 -6.23
CA ILE A 14 -5.04 -7.72 -7.12
C ILE A 14 -4.49 -7.66 -8.53
N GLU A 15 -4.30 -6.45 -9.07
CA GLU A 15 -3.96 -6.28 -10.48
C GLU A 15 -2.48 -6.40 -10.74
N ASP A 16 -1.65 -5.92 -9.82
CA ASP A 16 -0.21 -5.87 -10.05
C ASP A 16 0.54 -6.98 -9.32
N LEU A 17 0.06 -7.40 -8.16
CA LEU A 17 0.69 -8.46 -7.39
C LEU A 17 -0.05 -9.79 -7.50
N PHE A 18 -1.19 -9.81 -8.16
CA PHE A 18 -1.96 -11.03 -8.43
C PHE A 18 -2.41 -11.77 -7.18
N VAL A 19 -2.73 -11.02 -6.13
CA VAL A 19 -3.28 -11.60 -4.91
C VAL A 19 -4.64 -12.22 -5.24
N GLU A 20 -4.85 -13.46 -4.79
CA GLU A 20 -6.05 -14.21 -5.16
C GLU A 20 -7.14 -14.03 -4.10
N PHE A 21 -7.59 -12.80 -3.96
CA PHE A 21 -8.69 -12.44 -3.08
C PHE A 21 -9.64 -11.53 -3.86
N GLU A 22 -10.91 -11.59 -3.52
CA GLU A 22 -11.84 -10.58 -4.03
C GLU A 22 -11.53 -9.26 -3.34
N LYS A 23 -11.66 -8.17 -4.08
CA LYS A 23 -11.26 -6.86 -3.59
C LYS A 23 -11.90 -6.52 -2.25
N ASP A 24 -13.21 -6.75 -2.14
CA ASP A 24 -13.94 -6.38 -0.93
C ASP A 24 -13.74 -7.37 0.22
N LYS A 25 -13.01 -8.46 -0.02
CA LYS A 25 -12.70 -9.43 1.03
C LYS A 25 -11.35 -9.17 1.69
N ILE A 26 -10.56 -8.25 1.15
CA ILE A 26 -9.27 -7.93 1.73
C ILE A 26 -9.48 -6.91 2.85
N LEU A 27 -9.35 -7.36 4.07
CA LEU A 27 -9.57 -6.49 5.23
C LEU A 27 -8.34 -5.61 5.46
N PRO A 28 -8.53 -4.38 5.94
CA PRO A 28 -7.39 -3.48 6.17
C PRO A 28 -6.39 -4.00 7.19
N THR A 29 -6.79 -4.94 8.03
CA THR A 29 -5.92 -5.48 9.07
C THR A 29 -5.21 -6.77 8.65
N TYR A 30 -5.47 -7.27 7.46
CA TYR A 30 -4.80 -8.48 6.99
C TYR A 30 -3.31 -8.21 6.81
N SER A 31 -2.48 -9.15 7.27
CA SER A 31 -1.05 -9.08 7.07
C SER A 31 -0.71 -9.38 5.62
N PHE A 32 0.04 -8.48 4.98
CA PHE A 32 0.47 -8.71 3.61
C PHE A 32 1.25 -10.02 3.49
N ARG A 33 2.12 -10.29 4.46
CA ARG A 33 2.97 -11.47 4.40
C ARG A 33 2.21 -12.74 4.79
N GLN A 34 1.47 -12.69 5.88
CA GLN A 34 0.89 -13.90 6.44
C GLN A 34 -0.47 -14.24 5.84
N ASP A 35 -1.31 -13.23 5.65
CA ASP A 35 -2.66 -13.46 5.16
C ASP A 35 -2.72 -13.45 3.65
N LEU A 36 -1.94 -12.60 3.00
CA LEU A 36 -1.97 -12.48 1.55
C LEU A 36 -0.79 -13.15 0.85
N GLY A 37 0.20 -13.61 1.61
CA GLY A 37 1.30 -14.37 1.05
C GLY A 37 2.29 -13.59 0.20
N ILE A 38 2.41 -12.29 0.45
CA ILE A 38 3.33 -11.45 -0.33
C ILE A 38 4.76 -11.72 0.15
N ASP A 39 5.66 -11.97 -0.81
CA ASP A 39 7.07 -12.22 -0.51
C ASP A 39 7.90 -10.95 -0.76
N SER A 40 9.23 -11.08 -0.62
CA SER A 40 10.13 -9.93 -0.74
C SER A 40 10.00 -9.22 -2.07
N LEU A 41 9.90 -9.98 -3.17
CA LEU A 41 9.74 -9.37 -4.48
C LEU A 41 8.41 -8.66 -4.60
N GLY A 42 7.37 -9.24 -4.01
CA GLY A 42 6.06 -8.61 -3.99
C GLY A 42 6.07 -7.29 -3.23
N PHE A 43 6.81 -7.21 -2.13
CA PHE A 43 6.91 -5.95 -1.39
C PHE A 43 7.61 -4.86 -2.20
N VAL A 44 8.65 -5.22 -2.96
CA VAL A 44 9.33 -4.26 -3.82
C VAL A 44 8.37 -3.77 -4.91
N GLU A 45 7.63 -4.69 -5.50
CA GLU A 45 6.65 -4.32 -6.52
C GLU A 45 5.55 -3.43 -5.92
N LEU A 46 5.08 -3.76 -4.74
CA LEU A 46 4.06 -2.96 -4.07
C LEU A 46 4.55 -1.53 -3.85
N ARG A 47 5.79 -1.37 -3.38
CA ARG A 47 6.38 -0.05 -3.20
C ARG A 47 6.40 0.73 -4.51
N GLU A 48 6.84 0.08 -5.59
CA GLU A 48 6.93 0.75 -6.88
C GLU A 48 5.57 1.18 -7.40
N GLN A 49 4.59 0.32 -7.26
CA GLN A 49 3.24 0.65 -7.74
C GLN A 49 2.61 1.77 -6.93
N VAL A 50 2.83 1.76 -5.62
CA VAL A 50 2.34 2.84 -4.78
C VAL A 50 2.97 4.16 -5.18
N GLU A 51 4.28 4.15 -5.41
CA GLU A 51 4.96 5.37 -5.83
C GLU A 51 4.39 5.92 -7.14
N LYS A 52 4.12 5.02 -8.08
CA LYS A 52 3.57 5.43 -9.36
C LYS A 52 2.14 5.96 -9.24
N ARG A 53 1.31 5.23 -8.51
CA ARG A 53 -0.12 5.56 -8.44
C ARG A 53 -0.36 6.87 -7.70
N PHE A 54 0.43 7.14 -6.68
CA PHE A 54 0.22 8.32 -5.83
C PHE A 54 1.22 9.43 -6.11
N SER A 55 2.14 9.23 -7.04
CA SER A 55 3.16 10.21 -7.41
C SER A 55 3.96 10.66 -6.20
N ILE A 56 4.40 9.69 -5.41
CA ILE A 56 5.19 9.95 -4.21
C ILE A 56 6.47 9.13 -4.29
N VAL A 57 7.43 9.47 -3.42
CA VAL A 57 8.66 8.70 -3.28
C VAL A 57 8.71 8.14 -1.86
N ILE A 58 8.83 6.84 -1.75
CA ILE A 58 8.95 6.18 -0.46
C ILE A 58 10.43 5.89 -0.24
N SER A 59 11.01 6.54 0.78
CA SER A 59 12.43 6.35 1.07
C SER A 59 12.68 4.97 1.64
N ASP A 60 13.94 4.56 1.63
CA ASP A 60 14.31 3.29 2.25
C ASP A 60 14.00 3.29 3.74
N ASP A 61 14.08 4.46 4.38
CA ASP A 61 13.77 4.58 5.80
C ASP A 61 12.29 4.30 6.07
N ASP A 62 11.43 4.62 5.12
CA ASP A 62 9.99 4.39 5.26
C ASP A 62 9.56 3.01 4.77
N PHE A 63 10.42 2.34 4.01
CA PHE A 63 10.12 1.02 3.47
C PHE A 63 10.46 -0.04 4.54
N THR A 64 9.62 -0.11 5.56
CA THR A 64 9.85 -0.95 6.73
C THR A 64 8.75 -2.01 6.85
N PRO A 65 9.01 -3.10 7.57
CA PRO A 65 7.95 -4.08 7.80
C PRO A 65 6.74 -3.50 8.50
N GLU A 66 6.95 -2.52 9.37
CA GLU A 66 5.83 -1.90 10.09
C GLU A 66 4.92 -1.12 9.16
N ASN A 67 5.50 -0.35 8.26
CA ASN A 67 4.72 0.46 7.33
C ASN A 67 4.06 -0.39 6.25
N PHE A 68 4.70 -1.49 5.89
CA PHE A 68 4.20 -2.38 4.84
C PHE A 68 3.64 -3.67 5.42
N ALA A 69 3.06 -3.58 6.62
CA ALA A 69 2.48 -4.76 7.25
C ALA A 69 1.07 -5.06 6.79
N THR A 70 0.24 -4.03 6.68
CA THR A 70 -1.19 -4.16 6.36
C THR A 70 -1.62 -2.99 5.49
N ILE A 71 -2.83 -3.08 4.94
CA ILE A 71 -3.40 -1.95 4.21
C ILE A 71 -3.50 -0.73 5.12
N SER A 72 -3.91 -0.93 6.38
CA SER A 72 -4.02 0.19 7.31
C SER A 72 -2.70 0.92 7.50
N SER A 73 -1.61 0.17 7.74
CA SER A 73 -0.33 0.81 7.98
C SER A 73 0.20 1.49 6.71
N LEU A 74 0.02 0.87 5.57
CA LEU A 74 0.47 1.44 4.31
C LEU A 74 -0.36 2.69 3.95
N THR A 75 -1.66 2.66 4.21
CA THR A 75 -2.52 3.80 3.98
C THR A 75 -2.07 4.99 4.82
N SER A 76 -1.71 4.75 6.08
CA SER A 76 -1.21 5.82 6.93
C SER A 76 0.06 6.44 6.36
N LEU A 77 0.97 5.62 5.87
CA LEU A 77 2.20 6.13 5.26
C LEU A 77 1.90 6.98 4.03
N ILE A 78 1.05 6.48 3.16
CA ILE A 78 0.68 7.19 1.94
C ILE A 78 0.00 8.51 2.28
N ASP A 79 -0.90 8.47 3.26
CA ASP A 79 -1.63 9.65 3.67
C ASP A 79 -0.69 10.74 4.19
N GLN A 80 0.33 10.37 4.94
CA GLN A 80 1.34 11.32 5.41
C GLN A 80 2.06 11.99 4.24
N HIS A 81 2.39 11.24 3.21
CA HIS A 81 3.03 11.82 2.04
C HIS A 81 2.10 12.77 1.30
N CYS A 82 0.85 12.40 1.17
CA CYS A 82 -0.12 13.24 0.47
C CYS A 82 -0.40 14.53 1.23
N ILE A 83 -0.53 14.45 2.55
CA ILE A 83 -0.72 15.62 3.38
C ILE A 83 0.48 16.54 3.27
N GLY A 84 1.69 15.97 3.29
CA GLY A 84 2.90 16.75 3.14
C GLY A 84 2.94 17.51 1.84
N LEU A 85 2.54 16.86 0.74
CA LEU A 85 2.48 17.53 -0.54
C LEU A 85 1.46 18.65 -0.56
N SER A 86 0.31 18.42 0.06
CA SER A 86 -0.73 19.45 0.14
C SER A 86 -0.24 20.65 0.92
N LYS A 87 0.49 20.41 1.99
CA LYS A 87 0.98 21.51 2.82
C LYS A 87 2.03 22.33 2.12
N SER A 88 2.73 21.77 1.14
CA SER A 88 3.73 22.54 0.43
C SER A 88 3.12 23.58 -0.48
N LEU A 89 1.86 23.52 -0.69
CA LEU A 89 1.20 24.51 -1.49
C LEU A 89 0.86 25.73 -0.67
#